data_01916833f99e07270869355fdadb337b
#
_entry.id   01916833f99e07270869355fdadb337b
#
_cell.length_a   1.000
_cell.length_b   1.000
_cell.length_c   1.000
_cell.angle_alpha   90.00
_cell.angle_beta   90.00
_cell.angle_gamma   90.00
#
_symmetry.space_group_name_H-M   'P 1'
#
loop_
_entity.id
_entity.type
_entity.pdbx_description
1 polymer ?
#
loop_
_entity_poly.entity_id
_entity_poly.type
_entity_poly.pdbx_seq_one_letter_code
_entity_poly.pdbx_strand_id
1 'polypeptide(L)'
;SAELWYMFVLQGGERMKYKLLKDLYDCFYTQPECQVQKQEIEECHQALSEVLGKSERRLVLQIIDAKDRIAEDTSIDSFISGFKLAWKLFMELNYYENERSVSCRTAMELRARFTSKEEEK
;
A
#
# COMPACT_ATOMS: atom_id res chain seq x y z
N SER A 1 22.22 2.49 -16.73
CA SER A 1 21.24 1.64 -17.38
C SER A 1 20.17 1.18 -16.41
N ALA A 2 19.00 0.84 -16.93
CA ALA A 2 17.87 0.36 -16.15
C ALA A 2 18.21 -0.94 -15.38
N GLU A 3 19.05 -1.79 -15.97
CA GLU A 3 19.48 -3.04 -15.35
C GLU A 3 20.34 -2.81 -14.11
N LEU A 4 21.27 -1.87 -14.18
CA LEU A 4 22.14 -1.50 -13.05
C LEU A 4 21.31 -0.90 -11.92
N TRP A 5 20.34 -0.05 -12.26
CA TRP A 5 19.43 0.53 -11.29
C TRP A 5 18.58 -0.55 -10.61
N TYR A 6 18.09 -1.49 -11.39
CA TYR A 6 17.28 -2.62 -10.90
C TYR A 6 18.11 -3.52 -9.98
N MET A 7 19.35 -3.83 -10.35
CA MET A 7 20.26 -4.61 -9.51
C MET A 7 20.60 -3.87 -8.21
N PHE A 8 20.83 -2.56 -8.29
CA PHE A 8 21.06 -1.73 -7.10
C PHE A 8 19.86 -1.78 -6.15
N VAL A 9 18.67 -1.65 -6.68
CA VAL A 9 17.42 -1.73 -5.91
C VAL A 9 17.29 -3.09 -5.23
N LEU A 10 17.61 -4.18 -5.93
CA LEU A 10 17.53 -5.54 -5.38
C LEU A 10 18.58 -5.84 -4.29
N GLN A 11 19.76 -5.23 -4.37
CA GLN A 11 20.88 -5.59 -3.48
C GLN A 11 21.01 -4.75 -2.22
N GLY A 12 20.30 -3.66 -2.08
CA GLY A 12 20.42 -2.84 -0.88
C GLY A 12 19.77 -1.48 -0.97
N GLY A 13 19.66 -0.91 -2.17
CA GLY A 13 18.98 0.37 -2.38
C GLY A 13 17.49 0.31 -2.08
N GLU A 14 16.90 -0.88 -2.22
CA GLU A 14 15.49 -1.10 -1.93
C GLU A 14 15.17 -0.94 -0.44
N ARG A 15 16.03 -1.44 0.44
CA ARG A 15 15.87 -1.27 1.88
C ARG A 15 15.91 0.19 2.31
N MET A 16 16.80 0.98 1.71
CA MET A 16 16.90 2.41 1.99
C MET A 16 15.76 3.22 1.38
N LYS A 17 15.32 2.82 0.18
CA LYS A 17 14.27 3.52 -0.57
C LYS A 17 12.91 3.45 0.13
N TYR A 18 12.61 2.33 0.78
CA TYR A 18 11.33 2.08 1.45
C TYR A 18 11.43 2.10 2.97
N LYS A 19 12.53 2.60 3.51
CA LYS A 19 12.76 2.60 4.95
C LYS A 19 11.69 3.34 5.73
N LEU A 20 11.32 4.54 5.29
CA LEU A 20 10.27 5.33 5.94
C LEU A 20 8.92 4.63 5.92
N LEU A 21 8.55 4.05 4.77
CA LEU A 21 7.29 3.32 4.64
C LEU A 21 7.28 2.07 5.50
N LYS A 22 8.41 1.38 5.58
CA LYS A 22 8.54 0.21 6.45
C LYS A 22 8.51 0.58 7.92
N ASP A 23 9.16 1.69 8.29
CA ASP A 23 9.12 2.19 9.66
C ASP A 23 7.69 2.59 10.05
N LEU A 24 6.94 3.22 9.15
CA LEU A 24 5.53 3.52 9.36
C LEU A 24 4.69 2.24 9.51
N TYR A 25 4.96 1.24 8.69
CA TYR A 25 4.29 -0.05 8.79
C TYR A 25 4.54 -0.67 10.16
N ASP A 26 5.79 -0.71 10.59
CA ASP A 26 6.17 -1.31 11.88
C ASP A 26 5.55 -0.58 13.07
N CYS A 27 5.40 0.75 12.97
CA CYS A 27 4.84 1.57 14.04
C CYS A 27 3.32 1.56 14.10
N PHE A 28 2.65 1.57 12.96
CA PHE A 28 1.21 1.83 12.89
C PHE A 28 0.37 0.66 12.42
N TYR A 29 0.96 -0.30 11.74
CA TYR A 29 0.20 -1.45 11.27
C TYR A 29 -0.03 -2.42 12.43
N THR A 30 -1.28 -2.78 12.64
CA THR A 30 -1.67 -3.80 13.62
C THR A 30 -2.23 -4.99 12.86
N GLN A 31 -1.60 -6.14 13.02
CA GLN A 31 -2.11 -7.36 12.40
C GLN A 31 -3.44 -7.76 13.02
N PRO A 32 -4.41 -8.19 12.20
CA PRO A 32 -5.62 -8.79 12.74
C PRO A 32 -5.28 -10.05 13.51
N GLU A 33 -5.97 -10.28 14.62
CA GLU A 33 -5.63 -11.40 15.50
C GLU A 33 -5.90 -12.76 14.86
N CYS A 34 -6.95 -12.89 14.07
CA CYS A 34 -7.31 -14.11 13.33
C CYS A 34 -7.24 -15.37 14.22
N GLN A 35 -7.73 -15.27 15.44
CA GLN A 35 -7.56 -16.35 16.44
C GLN A 35 -8.23 -17.65 16.03
N VAL A 36 -9.39 -17.55 15.40
CA VAL A 36 -10.13 -18.74 14.94
C VAL A 36 -9.30 -19.50 13.91
N GLN A 37 -8.76 -18.79 12.93
CA GLN A 37 -7.94 -19.39 11.88
C GLN A 37 -6.61 -19.95 12.41
N LYS A 38 -5.99 -19.23 13.34
CA LYS A 38 -4.74 -19.68 13.98
C LYS A 38 -4.98 -20.94 14.80
N GLN A 39 -6.09 -21.01 15.50
CA GLN A 39 -6.45 -22.20 16.28
C GLN A 39 -6.74 -23.39 15.37
N GLU A 40 -7.44 -23.17 14.26
CA GLU A 40 -7.71 -24.21 13.27
C GLU A 40 -6.42 -24.77 12.70
N ILE A 41 -5.46 -23.90 12.34
CA ILE A 41 -4.14 -24.30 11.84
C ILE A 41 -3.41 -25.15 12.89
N GLU A 42 -3.42 -24.71 14.14
CA GLU A 42 -2.76 -25.43 15.24
C GLU A 42 -3.36 -26.81 15.47
N GLU A 43 -4.67 -26.92 15.47
CA GLU A 43 -5.39 -28.18 15.63
C GLU A 43 -5.08 -29.15 14.47
N CYS A 44 -5.12 -28.64 13.23
CA CYS A 44 -4.78 -29.44 12.05
C CYS A 44 -3.31 -29.86 12.07
N HIS A 45 -2.41 -28.97 12.43
CA HIS A 45 -0.98 -29.27 12.55
C HIS A 45 -0.73 -30.35 13.61
N GLN A 46 -1.37 -30.24 14.75
CA GLN A 46 -1.22 -31.22 15.81
C GLN A 46 -1.75 -32.60 15.40
N ALA A 47 -2.91 -32.64 14.76
CA ALA A 47 -3.48 -33.88 14.24
C ALA A 47 -2.56 -34.55 13.20
N LEU A 48 -1.99 -33.76 12.29
CA LEU A 48 -1.04 -34.26 11.29
C LEU A 48 0.25 -34.76 11.93
N SER A 49 0.74 -34.07 12.95
CA SER A 49 1.96 -34.45 13.66
C SER A 49 1.87 -35.83 14.33
N GLU A 50 0.67 -36.22 14.73
CA GLU A 50 0.45 -37.54 15.36
C GLU A 50 0.50 -38.69 14.36
N VAL A 51 0.17 -38.43 13.09
CA VAL A 51 0.01 -39.46 12.06
C VAL A 51 1.20 -39.51 11.11
N LEU A 52 1.92 -38.40 10.92
CA LEU A 52 2.98 -38.27 9.96
C LEU A 52 4.36 -38.62 10.53
N GLY A 53 5.25 -39.10 9.66
CA GLY A 53 6.65 -39.32 10.00
C GLY A 53 7.45 -38.03 10.11
N LYS A 54 8.69 -38.16 10.53
CA LYS A 54 9.57 -37.00 10.80
C LYS A 54 9.81 -36.11 9.57
N SER A 55 10.04 -36.71 8.40
CA SER A 55 10.29 -35.94 7.17
C SER A 55 9.05 -35.22 6.68
N GLU A 56 7.88 -35.85 6.80
CA GLU A 56 6.61 -35.25 6.40
C GLU A 56 6.21 -34.11 7.36
N ARG A 57 6.47 -34.28 8.66
CA ARG A 57 6.25 -33.21 9.63
C ARG A 57 7.09 -31.98 9.33
N ARG A 58 8.34 -32.19 8.89
CA ARG A 58 9.21 -31.10 8.47
C ARG A 58 8.64 -30.34 7.28
N LEU A 59 8.08 -31.06 6.30
CA LEU A 59 7.45 -30.43 5.13
C LEU A 59 6.24 -29.59 5.52
N VAL A 60 5.42 -30.08 6.46
CA VAL A 60 4.26 -29.33 6.97
C VAL A 60 4.71 -28.02 7.62
N LEU A 61 5.77 -28.08 8.43
CA LEU A 61 6.33 -26.87 9.05
C LEU A 61 6.86 -25.88 8.02
N GLN A 62 7.51 -26.39 6.96
CA GLN A 62 7.98 -25.54 5.86
C GLN A 62 6.83 -24.84 5.14
N ILE A 63 5.72 -25.54 4.94
CA ILE A 63 4.52 -24.95 4.33
C ILE A 63 3.96 -23.84 5.22
N ILE A 64 3.84 -24.10 6.51
CA ILE A 64 3.34 -23.09 7.47
C ILE A 64 4.24 -21.86 7.48
N ASP A 65 5.56 -22.05 7.56
CA ASP A 65 6.54 -20.96 7.56
C ASP A 65 6.48 -20.15 6.28
N ALA A 66 6.37 -20.83 5.13
CA ALA A 66 6.26 -20.14 3.83
C ALA A 66 4.97 -19.34 3.74
N LYS A 67 3.88 -19.88 4.24
CA LYS A 67 2.59 -19.18 4.28
C LYS A 67 2.65 -17.95 5.16
N ASP A 68 3.31 -18.03 6.31
CA ASP A 68 3.50 -16.89 7.22
C ASP A 68 4.32 -15.78 6.56
N ARG A 69 5.38 -16.15 5.81
CA ARG A 69 6.18 -15.19 5.05
C ARG A 69 5.37 -14.51 3.96
N ILE A 70 4.56 -15.26 3.23
CA ILE A 70 3.66 -14.69 2.21
C ILE A 70 2.70 -13.70 2.86
N ALA A 71 2.12 -14.05 4.00
CA ALA A 71 1.20 -13.18 4.72
C ALA A 71 1.87 -11.87 5.15
N GLU A 72 3.10 -11.93 5.66
CA GLU A 72 3.87 -10.76 6.05
C GLU A 72 4.20 -9.88 4.84
N ASP A 73 4.73 -10.48 3.78
CA ASP A 73 5.08 -9.75 2.56
C ASP A 73 3.83 -9.10 1.93
N THR A 74 2.72 -9.82 1.90
CA THR A 74 1.45 -9.30 1.39
C THR A 74 0.95 -8.13 2.22
N SER A 75 1.09 -8.20 3.55
CA SER A 75 0.69 -7.11 4.45
C SER A 75 1.51 -5.84 4.19
N ILE A 76 2.82 -5.97 4.08
CA ILE A 76 3.71 -4.85 3.79
C ILE A 76 3.40 -4.26 2.41
N ASP A 77 3.25 -5.11 1.41
CA ASP A 77 2.95 -4.67 0.05
C ASP A 77 1.60 -3.96 -0.03
N SER A 78 0.59 -4.49 0.63
CA SER A 78 -0.74 -3.87 0.69
C SER A 78 -0.70 -2.51 1.37
N PHE A 79 0.06 -2.38 2.45
CA PHE A 79 0.25 -1.11 3.14
C PHE A 79 0.90 -0.07 2.24
N ILE A 80 1.99 -0.43 1.56
CA ILE A 80 2.69 0.46 0.63
C ILE A 80 1.79 0.81 -0.55
N SER A 81 1.06 -0.16 -1.10
CA SER A 81 0.13 0.06 -2.22
C SER A 81 -0.99 1.01 -1.83
N GLY A 82 -1.47 0.93 -0.59
CA GLY A 82 -2.46 1.87 -0.05
C GLY A 82 -1.93 3.29 -0.02
N PHE A 83 -0.69 3.48 0.42
CA PHE A 83 -0.04 4.79 0.40
C PHE A 83 0.12 5.34 -1.01
N LYS A 84 0.53 4.49 -1.96
CA LYS A 84 0.64 4.90 -3.36
C LYS A 84 -0.69 5.36 -3.93
N LEU A 85 -1.75 4.63 -3.64
CA LEU A 85 -3.09 4.98 -4.08
C LEU A 85 -3.56 6.30 -3.46
N ALA A 86 -3.36 6.46 -2.17
CA ALA A 86 -3.70 7.70 -1.45
C ALA A 86 -2.96 8.90 -2.05
N TRP A 87 -1.67 8.74 -2.35
CA TRP A 87 -0.87 9.79 -2.98
C TRP A 87 -1.40 10.17 -4.37
N LYS A 88 -1.73 9.17 -5.18
CA LYS A 88 -2.32 9.41 -6.50
C LYS A 88 -3.63 10.17 -6.42
N LEU A 89 -4.49 9.76 -5.49
CA LEU A 89 -5.77 10.43 -5.25
C LEU A 89 -5.57 11.87 -4.78
N PHE A 90 -4.61 12.09 -3.91
CA PHE A 90 -4.28 13.42 -3.42
C PHE A 90 -3.80 14.33 -4.54
N MET A 91 -2.94 13.84 -5.41
CA MET A 91 -2.43 14.59 -6.57
C MET A 91 -3.56 14.94 -7.56
N GLU A 92 -4.44 13.97 -7.81
CA GLU A 92 -5.59 14.18 -8.69
C GLU A 92 -6.56 15.19 -8.11
N LEU A 93 -6.82 15.12 -6.81
CA LEU A 93 -7.69 16.06 -6.12
C LEU A 93 -7.13 17.49 -6.16
N ASN A 94 -5.83 17.65 -5.93
CA ASN A 94 -5.16 18.94 -6.02
C ASN A 94 -5.25 19.52 -7.43
N TYR A 95 -5.06 18.69 -8.44
CA TYR A 95 -5.18 19.08 -9.83
C TYR A 95 -6.60 19.58 -10.14
N TYR A 96 -7.59 18.85 -9.69
CA TYR A 96 -9.00 19.21 -9.85
C TYR A 96 -9.32 20.55 -9.17
N GLU A 97 -8.88 20.76 -7.94
CA GLU A 97 -9.09 22.01 -7.21
C GLU A 97 -8.42 23.19 -7.90
N ASN A 98 -7.20 23.02 -8.41
CA ASN A 98 -6.51 24.07 -9.13
C ASN A 98 -7.22 24.44 -10.42
N GLU A 99 -7.68 23.47 -11.20
CA GLU A 99 -8.47 23.70 -12.41
C GLU A 99 -9.78 24.42 -12.12
N ARG A 100 -10.47 23.98 -11.08
CA ARG A 100 -11.72 24.58 -10.66
C ARG A 100 -11.53 26.04 -10.23
N SER A 101 -10.48 26.33 -9.48
CA SER A 101 -10.13 27.71 -9.09
C SER A 101 -9.87 28.60 -10.30
N VAL A 102 -9.13 28.11 -11.28
CA VAL A 102 -8.87 28.85 -12.53
C VAL A 102 -10.17 29.09 -13.29
N SER A 103 -11.03 28.08 -13.42
CA SER A 103 -12.34 28.22 -14.07
C SER A 103 -13.24 29.23 -13.39
N CYS A 104 -13.31 29.20 -12.07
CA CYS A 104 -14.07 30.17 -11.29
C CYS A 104 -13.55 31.60 -11.48
N ARG A 105 -12.24 31.76 -11.48
CA ARG A 105 -11.58 33.04 -11.68
C ARG A 105 -11.89 33.61 -13.06
N THR A 106 -11.82 32.81 -14.08
CA THR A 106 -12.15 33.18 -15.46
C THR A 106 -13.61 33.61 -15.58
N ALA A 107 -14.52 32.87 -14.97
CA ALA A 107 -15.94 33.21 -14.96
C ALA A 107 -16.21 34.55 -14.26
N MET A 108 -15.54 34.79 -13.15
CA MET A 108 -15.63 36.05 -12.43
C MET A 108 -15.12 37.25 -13.24
N GLU A 109 -14.00 37.07 -13.92
CA GLU A 109 -13.42 38.10 -14.80
C GLU A 109 -14.35 38.43 -15.96
N LEU A 110 -14.94 37.42 -16.58
CA LEU A 110 -15.90 37.63 -17.66
C LEU A 110 -17.13 38.36 -17.19
N ARG A 111 -17.67 38.01 -16.01
CA ARG A 111 -18.79 38.72 -15.39
C ARG A 111 -18.47 40.18 -15.17
N ALA A 112 -17.31 40.47 -14.60
CA ALA A 112 -16.87 41.81 -14.34
C ALA A 112 -16.79 42.66 -15.61
N ARG A 113 -16.29 42.08 -16.70
CA ARG A 113 -16.22 42.74 -18.02
C ARG A 113 -17.59 43.05 -18.57
N PHE A 114 -18.53 42.12 -18.47
CA PHE A 114 -19.90 42.33 -18.95
C PHE A 114 -20.63 43.40 -18.16
N THR A 115 -20.49 43.43 -16.83
CA THR A 115 -21.06 44.44 -15.96
C THR A 115 -20.50 45.80 -16.29
N SER A 116 -19.23 45.94 -16.51
CA SER A 116 -18.54 47.15 -16.87
C SER A 116 -19.07 47.77 -18.18
N LYS A 117 -19.35 46.93 -19.18
CA LYS A 117 -19.92 47.35 -20.47
C LYS A 117 -21.34 47.85 -20.34
N GLU A 118 -22.15 47.25 -19.46
CA GLU A 118 -23.52 47.69 -19.20
C GLU A 118 -23.54 49.05 -18.49
N GLU A 119 -22.60 49.33 -17.61
CA GLU A 119 -22.49 50.61 -16.90
C GLU A 119 -22.07 51.76 -17.82
N GLU A 120 -21.31 51.46 -18.89
CA GLU A 120 -20.90 52.47 -19.85
C GLU A 120 -22.00 52.93 -20.79
N LYS A 121 -23.10 52.24 -20.84
CA LYS A 121 -24.29 52.62 -21.61
C LYS A 121 -25.24 53.47 -20.78
#